data_a60c55a45f7ffe2e29ec5a7eb3f06718
#
_entry.id   a60c55a45f7ffe2e29ec5a7eb3f06718
#
_cell.length_a   1.000
_cell.length_b   1.000
_cell.length_c   1.000
_cell.angle_alpha   90.00
_cell.angle_beta   90.00
_cell.angle_gamma   90.00
#
_symmetry.space_group_name_H-M   'P 1'
#
loop_
_entity.id
_entity.type
_entity.pdbx_description
1 polymer ?
#
loop_
_entity_poly.entity_id
_entity_poly.type
_entity_poly.pdbx_seq_one_letter_code
_entity_poly.pdbx_strand_id
1 'polypeptide(L)'
;MIPLNAFSQGIPVDDPGIKGFGRLSFTVEKALREDLAFRGGCERRAGDALFNQIRADESLGIVWSATPWLQAECGYTFIGKCDYRHDYSLRHRVTGSVAAKWKEGPWCFTVKEKVQLTHRPGEMNTWQQPRNQVCLKSKAQVEYVRGKHWRPLIAVEVKMSLNAVKLAPYDYDAEAMCFVTPSGDIGSDPGWMTEGFDQVTVNRLRLSPGVKYRISRHKSLRFYVLADYRYDRKIDISSDGTRLKSIVDIPEYDISSCLAYVYHF
;
A
#
# COMPACT_ATOMS: atom_id res chain seq x y z
N MET A 1 -24.09 17.67 -18.98
CA MET A 1 -23.40 17.82 -17.68
C MET A 1 -24.42 17.49 -16.61
N ILE A 2 -24.51 16.22 -16.22
CA ILE A 2 -25.46 15.74 -15.19
C ILE A 2 -24.71 15.92 -13.85
N PRO A 3 -25.32 16.57 -12.84
CA PRO A 3 -24.65 16.77 -11.56
C PRO A 3 -24.44 15.43 -10.85
N LEU A 4 -23.21 15.14 -10.48
CA LEU A 4 -22.73 13.95 -9.74
C LEU A 4 -23.35 13.78 -8.33
N ASN A 5 -24.31 14.63 -7.95
CA ASN A 5 -24.87 14.66 -6.59
C ASN A 5 -26.20 13.88 -6.42
N ALA A 6 -26.65 13.12 -7.41
CA ALA A 6 -27.99 12.49 -7.35
C ALA A 6 -28.04 11.10 -6.70
N PHE A 7 -26.92 10.50 -6.28
CA PHE A 7 -26.90 9.12 -5.76
C PHE A 7 -26.33 8.94 -4.35
N SER A 8 -26.31 9.99 -3.53
CA SER A 8 -25.97 9.82 -2.11
C SER A 8 -27.22 9.72 -1.24
N GLN A 9 -28.06 8.73 -1.46
CA GLN A 9 -29.09 8.39 -0.51
C GLN A 9 -28.64 7.23 0.38
N GLY A 10 -28.25 7.55 1.61
CA GLY A 10 -28.61 6.77 2.78
C GLY A 10 -27.72 5.62 3.22
N ILE A 11 -26.42 5.60 2.93
CA ILE A 11 -25.51 4.80 3.76
C ILE A 11 -24.96 5.75 4.82
N PRO A 12 -25.17 5.49 6.13
CA PRO A 12 -24.46 6.23 7.17
C PRO A 12 -22.98 6.09 6.87
N VAL A 13 -22.33 7.18 6.50
CA VAL A 13 -20.88 7.26 6.47
C VAL A 13 -20.48 7.17 7.94
N ASP A 14 -20.13 5.96 8.38
CA ASP A 14 -19.46 5.81 9.68
C ASP A 14 -18.32 6.81 9.67
N ASP A 15 -18.30 7.70 10.66
CA ASP A 15 -17.26 8.69 10.86
C ASP A 15 -15.91 8.00 10.58
N PRO A 16 -15.07 8.51 9.67
CA PRO A 16 -13.78 7.89 9.38
C PRO A 16 -12.86 8.08 10.58
N GLY A 17 -13.14 7.32 11.64
CA GLY A 17 -12.40 7.37 12.87
C GLY A 17 -10.92 7.12 12.59
N ILE A 18 -10.05 7.87 13.27
CA ILE A 18 -8.60 7.66 13.21
C ILE A 18 -8.31 6.29 13.81
N LYS A 19 -7.81 5.36 12.99
CA LYS A 19 -7.43 4.02 13.47
C LYS A 19 -5.97 4.02 13.91
N GLY A 20 -5.72 3.53 15.12
CA GLY A 20 -4.38 3.35 15.69
C GLY A 20 -3.81 1.95 15.41
N PHE A 21 -2.54 1.86 15.01
CA PHE A 21 -1.86 0.59 14.77
C PHE A 21 -0.46 0.59 15.35
N GLY A 22 -0.02 -0.60 15.80
CA GLY A 22 1.38 -0.87 16.14
C GLY A 22 2.08 -1.62 15.01
N ARG A 23 3.35 -1.28 14.74
CA ARG A 23 4.21 -2.03 13.79
C ARG A 23 5.56 -2.32 14.42
N LEU A 24 5.95 -3.57 14.33
CA LEU A 24 7.27 -4.04 14.70
C LEU A 24 7.94 -4.63 13.47
N SER A 25 9.16 -4.23 13.17
CA SER A 25 9.94 -4.81 12.07
C SER A 25 11.35 -5.15 12.50
N PHE A 26 11.82 -6.26 11.97
CA PHE A 26 13.18 -6.75 12.12
C PHE A 26 13.76 -6.97 10.73
N THR A 27 14.97 -6.47 10.48
CA THR A 27 15.66 -6.62 9.21
C THR A 27 17.10 -7.02 9.46
N VAL A 28 17.55 -8.01 8.71
CA VAL A 28 18.93 -8.48 8.67
C VAL A 28 19.47 -8.22 7.27
N GLU A 29 20.66 -7.66 7.20
CA GLU A 29 21.36 -7.45 5.95
C GLU A 29 22.76 -8.04 6.06
N LYS A 30 23.13 -8.92 5.11
CA LYS A 30 24.43 -9.58 5.04
C LYS A 30 25.11 -9.20 3.73
N ALA A 31 26.27 -8.57 3.81
CA ALA A 31 27.11 -8.33 2.65
C ALA A 31 27.59 -9.68 2.06
N LEU A 32 27.35 -9.88 0.78
CA LEU A 32 27.87 -11.03 0.01
C LEU A 32 29.13 -10.64 -0.74
N ARG A 33 29.16 -9.40 -1.22
CA ARG A 33 30.31 -8.73 -1.87
C ARG A 33 30.24 -7.24 -1.52
N GLU A 34 31.21 -6.46 -1.97
CA GLU A 34 31.26 -5.01 -1.73
C GLU A 34 30.03 -4.28 -2.29
N ASP A 35 29.52 -4.76 -3.43
CA ASP A 35 28.38 -4.18 -4.14
C ASP A 35 27.06 -4.95 -3.95
N LEU A 36 27.07 -6.13 -3.32
CA LEU A 36 25.94 -7.03 -3.26
C LEU A 36 25.65 -7.46 -1.82
N ALA A 37 24.40 -7.32 -1.39
CA ALA A 37 23.94 -7.79 -0.08
C ALA A 37 22.65 -8.61 -0.17
N PHE A 38 22.51 -9.58 0.72
CA PHE A 38 21.27 -10.28 0.97
C PHE A 38 20.52 -9.55 2.11
N ARG A 39 19.21 -9.40 1.96
CA ARG A 39 18.33 -8.80 2.97
C ARG A 39 17.19 -9.72 3.30
N GLY A 40 17.02 -10.04 4.58
CA GLY A 40 15.88 -10.75 5.11
C GLY A 40 15.14 -9.88 6.12
N GLY A 41 13.84 -10.06 6.29
CA GLY A 41 13.11 -9.29 7.28
C GLY A 41 11.73 -9.84 7.58
N CYS A 42 11.22 -9.44 8.72
CA CYS A 42 9.85 -9.68 9.12
C CYS A 42 9.20 -8.39 9.65
N GLU A 43 7.92 -8.23 9.39
CA GLU A 43 7.11 -7.15 9.93
C GLU A 43 5.82 -7.72 10.52
N ARG A 44 5.46 -7.26 11.71
CA ARG A 44 4.19 -7.57 12.37
C ARG A 44 3.42 -6.28 12.55
N ARG A 45 2.12 -6.34 12.26
CA ARG A 45 1.19 -5.22 12.47
C ARG A 45 0.06 -5.68 13.35
N ALA A 46 -0.19 -4.92 14.41
CA ALA A 46 -1.29 -5.15 15.33
C ALA A 46 -2.32 -4.01 15.21
N GLY A 47 -3.60 -4.34 15.34
CA GLY A 47 -4.69 -3.37 15.38
C GLY A 47 -4.87 -2.73 16.76
N ASP A 48 -6.04 -2.12 16.99
CA ASP A 48 -6.38 -1.31 18.17
C ASP A 48 -6.15 -2.01 19.53
N ALA A 49 -6.29 -3.34 19.58
CA ALA A 49 -5.76 -4.14 20.68
C ALA A 49 -4.38 -4.65 20.24
N LEU A 50 -3.33 -4.25 20.93
CA LEU A 50 -1.91 -4.61 20.66
C LEU A 50 -1.65 -6.11 20.45
N PHE A 51 -2.63 -6.97 20.76
CA PHE A 51 -2.55 -8.43 20.72
C PHE A 51 -3.25 -9.07 19.51
N ASN A 52 -4.09 -8.33 18.76
CA ASN A 52 -4.70 -8.86 17.54
C ASN A 52 -3.78 -8.61 16.35
N GLN A 53 -3.07 -9.66 15.95
CA GLN A 53 -2.23 -9.61 14.77
C GLN A 53 -3.10 -9.50 13.53
N ILE A 54 -3.02 -8.35 12.85
CA ILE A 54 -3.76 -8.11 11.61
C ILE A 54 -2.93 -8.58 10.40
N ARG A 55 -1.59 -8.49 10.49
CA ARG A 55 -0.74 -8.80 9.36
C ARG A 55 0.68 -9.19 9.76
N ALA A 56 1.18 -10.21 9.06
CA ALA A 56 2.56 -10.67 9.12
C ALA A 56 3.17 -10.64 7.72
N ASP A 57 4.32 -9.98 7.56
CA ASP A 57 5.07 -9.92 6.31
C ASP A 57 6.45 -10.57 6.55
N GLU A 58 6.79 -11.59 5.74
CA GLU A 58 8.14 -12.20 5.71
C GLU A 58 8.77 -11.86 4.37
N SER A 59 9.98 -11.30 4.38
CA SER A 59 10.62 -10.79 3.17
C SER A 59 12.05 -11.30 3.00
N LEU A 60 12.39 -11.55 1.75
CA LEU A 60 13.75 -11.89 1.30
C LEU A 60 14.06 -11.04 0.09
N GLY A 61 15.32 -10.64 -0.07
CA GLY A 61 15.72 -9.83 -1.22
C GLY A 61 17.23 -9.73 -1.40
N ILE A 62 17.59 -9.19 -2.54
CA ILE A 62 18.96 -8.90 -2.92
C ILE A 62 19.04 -7.39 -3.17
N VAL A 63 20.08 -6.78 -2.62
CA VAL A 63 20.40 -5.36 -2.77
C VAL A 63 21.71 -5.26 -3.54
N TRP A 64 21.69 -4.55 -4.65
CA TRP A 64 22.86 -4.25 -5.44
C TRP A 64 23.15 -2.76 -5.40
N SER A 65 24.36 -2.39 -4.98
CA SER A 65 24.86 -1.02 -4.93
C SER A 65 25.65 -0.73 -6.20
N ALA A 66 24.96 -0.29 -7.27
CA ALA A 66 25.57 0.00 -8.56
C ALA A 66 26.65 1.11 -8.46
N THR A 67 26.42 2.07 -7.57
CA THR A 67 27.36 3.14 -7.21
C THR A 67 27.18 3.49 -5.72
N PRO A 68 28.06 4.31 -5.11
CA PRO A 68 27.88 4.77 -3.74
C PRO A 68 26.56 5.54 -3.47
N TRP A 69 25.94 6.05 -4.52
CA TRP A 69 24.71 6.84 -4.45
C TRP A 69 23.49 6.14 -5.07
N LEU A 70 23.66 5.04 -5.82
CA LEU A 70 22.58 4.34 -6.53
C LEU A 70 22.50 2.87 -6.09
N GLN A 71 21.33 2.46 -5.61
CA GLN A 71 21.04 1.09 -5.22
C GLN A 71 19.81 0.56 -5.95
N ALA A 72 19.87 -0.69 -6.37
CA ALA A 72 18.72 -1.46 -6.84
C ALA A 72 18.42 -2.60 -5.86
N GLU A 73 17.16 -2.95 -5.72
CA GLU A 73 16.72 -4.05 -4.85
C GLU A 73 15.64 -4.86 -5.56
N CYS A 74 15.78 -6.17 -5.55
CA CYS A 74 14.75 -7.12 -5.93
C CYS A 74 14.41 -7.98 -4.72
N GLY A 75 13.12 -8.21 -4.48
CA GLY A 75 12.70 -8.95 -3.30
C GLY A 75 11.35 -9.63 -3.45
N TYR A 76 11.15 -10.61 -2.59
CA TYR A 76 9.90 -11.34 -2.44
C TYR A 76 9.40 -11.20 -1.02
N THR A 77 8.07 -11.07 -0.85
CA THR A 77 7.42 -10.98 0.45
C THR A 77 6.22 -11.91 0.50
N PHE A 78 6.22 -12.78 1.48
CA PHE A 78 5.05 -13.55 1.87
C PHE A 78 4.25 -12.75 2.89
N ILE A 79 2.92 -12.64 2.70
CA ILE A 79 2.04 -11.80 3.51
C ILE A 79 0.89 -12.65 4.02
N GLY A 80 0.82 -12.84 5.33
CA GLY A 80 -0.34 -13.33 6.04
C GLY A 80 -1.17 -12.16 6.55
N LYS A 81 -2.47 -12.17 6.29
CA LYS A 81 -3.41 -11.17 6.82
C LYS A 81 -4.55 -11.91 7.50
N CYS A 82 -4.88 -11.48 8.72
CA CYS A 82 -6.06 -11.89 9.44
C CYS A 82 -7.03 -10.70 9.49
N ASP A 83 -8.28 -10.90 9.16
CA ASP A 83 -9.32 -9.89 9.27
C ASP A 83 -10.02 -9.95 10.64
N TYR A 84 -11.00 -9.08 10.85
CA TYR A 84 -11.77 -9.01 12.10
C TYR A 84 -12.67 -10.24 12.34
N ARG A 85 -12.92 -11.06 11.30
CA ARG A 85 -13.67 -12.33 11.39
C ARG A 85 -12.75 -13.52 11.65
N HIS A 86 -11.46 -13.30 11.84
CA HIS A 86 -10.41 -14.30 11.95
C HIS A 86 -10.18 -15.11 10.66
N ASP A 87 -10.64 -14.61 9.51
CA ASP A 87 -10.35 -15.21 8.22
C ASP A 87 -8.92 -14.89 7.80
N TYR A 88 -8.18 -15.94 7.43
CA TYR A 88 -6.78 -15.83 7.02
C TYR A 88 -6.68 -15.73 5.51
N SER A 89 -5.98 -14.74 5.04
CA SER A 89 -5.64 -14.58 3.63
C SER A 89 -4.14 -14.53 3.41
N LEU A 90 -3.67 -15.25 2.41
CA LEU A 90 -2.27 -15.27 2.01
C LEU A 90 -2.09 -14.41 0.76
N ARG A 91 -0.92 -13.80 0.65
CA ARG A 91 -0.56 -12.98 -0.53
C ARG A 91 0.92 -13.15 -0.81
N HIS A 92 1.25 -13.16 -2.07
CA HIS A 92 2.62 -13.20 -2.56
C HIS A 92 2.94 -11.86 -3.21
N ARG A 93 4.12 -11.31 -2.90
CA ARG A 93 4.53 -10.03 -3.46
C ARG A 93 5.94 -10.09 -3.97
N VAL A 94 6.12 -9.74 -5.24
CA VAL A 94 7.42 -9.46 -5.83
C VAL A 94 7.62 -7.95 -5.86
N THR A 95 8.83 -7.50 -5.58
CA THR A 95 9.18 -6.08 -5.59
C THR A 95 10.47 -5.84 -6.33
N GLY A 96 10.49 -4.78 -7.13
CA GLY A 96 11.70 -4.19 -7.69
C GLY A 96 11.80 -2.74 -7.24
N SER A 97 12.97 -2.25 -6.87
CA SER A 97 13.12 -0.84 -6.50
C SER A 97 14.49 -0.30 -6.85
N VAL A 98 14.54 1.00 -7.13
CA VAL A 98 15.75 1.79 -7.30
C VAL A 98 15.73 2.93 -6.31
N ALA A 99 16.87 3.20 -5.67
CA ALA A 99 17.03 4.28 -4.71
C ALA A 99 18.28 5.09 -5.02
N ALA A 100 18.12 6.40 -5.10
CA ALA A 100 19.21 7.35 -5.16
C ALA A 100 19.40 8.00 -3.78
N LYS A 101 20.66 8.11 -3.34
CA LYS A 101 21.02 8.65 -2.03
C LYS A 101 22.23 9.57 -2.16
N TRP A 102 22.09 10.79 -1.67
CA TRP A 102 23.20 11.76 -1.67
C TRP A 102 23.23 12.53 -0.35
N LYS A 103 24.34 13.17 -0.10
CA LYS A 103 24.56 13.96 1.11
C LYS A 103 24.92 15.39 0.74
N GLU A 104 24.35 16.33 1.48
CA GLU A 104 24.68 17.73 1.39
C GLU A 104 24.79 18.30 2.81
N GLY A 105 26.01 18.65 3.20
CA GLY A 105 26.30 19.05 4.57
C GLY A 105 25.86 17.99 5.60
N PRO A 106 25.04 18.36 6.60
CA PRO A 106 24.55 17.43 7.63
C PRO A 106 23.35 16.61 7.19
N TRP A 107 22.84 16.81 5.97
CA TRP A 107 21.63 16.21 5.47
C TRP A 107 21.92 15.05 4.51
N CYS A 108 21.13 14.01 4.63
CA CYS A 108 21.14 12.88 3.70
C CYS A 108 19.76 12.76 3.06
N PHE A 109 19.71 12.88 1.75
CA PHE A 109 18.51 12.77 0.95
C PHE A 109 18.44 11.38 0.33
N THR A 110 17.26 10.81 0.29
CA THR A 110 17.01 9.53 -0.38
C THR A 110 15.71 9.63 -1.16
N VAL A 111 15.75 9.29 -2.43
CA VAL A 111 14.57 9.08 -3.28
C VAL A 111 14.54 7.62 -3.69
N LYS A 112 13.39 6.97 -3.55
CA LYS A 112 13.22 5.55 -3.87
C LYS A 112 11.93 5.34 -4.65
N GLU A 113 12.07 4.72 -5.82
CA GLU A 113 10.97 4.20 -6.61
C GLU A 113 10.87 2.70 -6.42
N LYS A 114 9.65 2.20 -6.18
CA LYS A 114 9.40 0.78 -5.94
C LYS A 114 8.16 0.31 -6.69
N VAL A 115 8.34 -0.65 -7.58
CA VAL A 115 7.24 -1.40 -8.20
C VAL A 115 6.94 -2.63 -7.36
N GLN A 116 5.66 -2.92 -7.19
CA GLN A 116 5.16 -4.08 -6.42
C GLN A 116 4.11 -4.82 -7.23
N LEU A 117 4.33 -6.10 -7.47
CA LEU A 117 3.34 -7.03 -7.99
C LEU A 117 2.85 -7.90 -6.82
N THR A 118 1.57 -7.82 -6.51
CA THR A 118 0.96 -8.60 -5.41
C THR A 118 -0.07 -9.56 -5.96
N HIS A 119 0.16 -10.86 -5.81
CA HIS A 119 -0.76 -11.94 -6.13
C HIS A 119 -1.59 -12.33 -4.91
N ARG A 120 -2.90 -12.56 -5.13
CA ARG A 120 -3.87 -12.98 -4.11
C ARG A 120 -4.49 -14.31 -4.55
N PRO A 121 -4.08 -15.45 -3.98
CA PRO A 121 -4.53 -16.77 -4.44
C PRO A 121 -5.96 -17.12 -4.03
N GLY A 122 -6.48 -16.54 -2.95
CA GLY A 122 -7.80 -16.84 -2.41
C GLY A 122 -8.96 -16.21 -3.19
N GLU A 123 -10.17 -16.49 -2.71
CA GLU A 123 -11.38 -15.82 -3.17
C GLU A 123 -11.29 -14.31 -2.87
N MET A 124 -11.79 -13.52 -3.78
CA MET A 124 -11.76 -12.07 -3.65
C MET A 124 -12.81 -11.42 -4.53
N ASN A 125 -13.26 -10.24 -4.08
CA ASN A 125 -14.11 -9.38 -4.90
C ASN A 125 -13.27 -8.76 -6.03
N THR A 126 -13.36 -9.35 -7.23
CA THR A 126 -12.64 -8.86 -8.42
C THR A 126 -13.15 -7.50 -8.90
N TRP A 127 -14.36 -7.09 -8.53
CA TRP A 127 -14.90 -5.77 -8.77
C TRP A 127 -14.15 -4.67 -8.02
N GLN A 128 -13.59 -5.02 -6.86
CA GLN A 128 -12.88 -4.07 -6.02
C GLN A 128 -11.38 -4.04 -6.30
N GLN A 129 -10.78 -5.18 -6.57
CA GLN A 129 -9.34 -5.29 -6.72
C GLN A 129 -8.95 -6.41 -7.70
N PRO A 130 -7.91 -6.20 -8.54
CA PRO A 130 -7.39 -7.26 -9.38
C PRO A 130 -6.68 -8.33 -8.56
N ARG A 131 -6.72 -9.59 -9.04
CA ARG A 131 -5.99 -10.71 -8.43
C ARG A 131 -4.48 -10.43 -8.39
N ASN A 132 -3.96 -9.87 -9.47
CA ASN A 132 -2.57 -9.46 -9.62
C ASN A 132 -2.48 -7.93 -9.57
N GLN A 133 -2.31 -7.37 -8.40
CA GLN A 133 -2.23 -5.91 -8.25
C GLN A 133 -0.82 -5.40 -8.50
N VAL A 134 -0.68 -4.45 -9.40
CA VAL A 134 0.54 -3.71 -9.67
C VAL A 134 0.47 -2.32 -9.05
N CYS A 135 1.49 -1.96 -8.27
CA CYS A 135 1.57 -0.65 -7.64
C CYS A 135 2.95 -0.05 -7.82
N LEU A 136 2.99 1.27 -8.00
CA LEU A 136 4.19 2.08 -7.89
C LEU A 136 4.18 2.82 -6.55
N LYS A 137 5.34 2.89 -5.90
CA LYS A 137 5.55 3.66 -4.68
C LYS A 137 6.75 4.56 -4.84
N SER A 138 6.50 5.85 -4.75
CA SER A 138 7.51 6.89 -4.76
C SER A 138 7.72 7.40 -3.35
N LYS A 139 8.95 7.34 -2.86
CA LYS A 139 9.32 7.77 -1.51
C LYS A 139 10.47 8.76 -1.56
N ALA A 140 10.30 9.90 -0.89
CA ALA A 140 11.36 10.86 -0.59
C ALA A 140 11.61 10.88 0.93
N GLN A 141 12.88 10.90 1.34
CA GLN A 141 13.29 10.93 2.75
C GLN A 141 14.45 11.89 2.94
N VAL A 142 14.41 12.64 4.02
CA VAL A 142 15.50 13.47 4.52
C VAL A 142 15.90 13.00 5.91
N GLU A 143 17.19 12.79 6.14
CA GLU A 143 17.77 12.36 7.41
C GLU A 143 18.88 13.30 7.82
N TYR A 144 18.87 13.79 9.06
CA TYR A 144 19.95 14.57 9.63
C TYR A 144 21.04 13.63 10.19
N VAL A 145 22.24 13.65 9.60
CA VAL A 145 23.29 12.64 9.85
C VAL A 145 24.47 13.10 10.68
N ARG A 146 24.48 14.37 11.12
CA ARG A 146 25.57 14.92 11.94
C ARG A 146 25.59 14.35 13.37
N GLY A 147 24.44 13.89 13.86
CA GLY A 147 24.35 13.26 15.19
C GLY A 147 25.07 11.91 15.24
N LYS A 148 25.89 11.69 16.30
CA LYS A 148 26.63 10.44 16.47
C LYS A 148 25.71 9.22 16.59
N HIS A 149 24.67 9.34 17.40
CA HIS A 149 23.71 8.26 17.69
C HIS A 149 22.31 8.57 17.17
N TRP A 150 21.83 9.79 17.38
CA TRP A 150 20.47 10.21 17.03
C TRP A 150 20.44 10.89 15.68
N ARG A 151 19.56 10.41 14.80
CA ARG A 151 19.40 10.91 13.44
C ARG A 151 17.92 11.10 13.15
N PRO A 152 17.40 12.33 13.36
CA PRO A 152 16.03 12.65 12.97
C PRO A 152 15.84 12.47 11.48
N LEU A 153 14.66 12.05 11.10
CA LEU A 153 14.28 11.85 9.70
C LEU A 153 12.80 12.15 9.47
N ILE A 154 12.51 12.51 8.25
CA ILE A 154 11.14 12.63 7.76
C ILE A 154 11.07 12.01 6.37
N ALA A 155 9.98 11.31 6.07
CA ALA A 155 9.77 10.75 4.75
C ALA A 155 8.32 10.94 4.31
N VAL A 156 8.15 11.13 3.01
CA VAL A 156 6.86 11.15 2.32
C VAL A 156 6.83 9.99 1.33
N GLU A 157 5.74 9.26 1.28
CA GLU A 157 5.52 8.16 0.33
C GLU A 157 4.17 8.34 -0.35
N VAL A 158 4.15 8.25 -1.67
CA VAL A 158 2.94 8.17 -2.49
C VAL A 158 2.84 6.75 -3.05
N LYS A 159 1.66 6.17 -3.00
CA LYS A 159 1.38 4.88 -3.63
C LYS A 159 0.32 5.06 -4.71
N MET A 160 0.63 4.56 -5.89
CA MET A 160 -0.28 4.49 -7.03
C MET A 160 -0.58 3.04 -7.37
N SER A 161 -1.83 2.72 -7.64
CA SER A 161 -2.22 1.47 -8.30
C SER A 161 -2.16 1.70 -9.80
N LEU A 162 -1.45 0.83 -10.53
CA LEU A 162 -1.26 0.95 -11.98
C LEU A 162 -2.30 0.14 -12.77
N ASN A 163 -3.00 -0.74 -12.09
CA ASN A 163 -4.04 -1.60 -12.67
C ASN A 163 -5.25 -1.68 -11.73
N ALA A 164 -5.78 -0.53 -11.34
CA ALA A 164 -7.04 -0.48 -10.61
C ALA A 164 -8.21 -0.87 -11.52
N VAL A 165 -9.29 -1.31 -10.90
CA VAL A 165 -10.51 -1.66 -11.60
C VAL A 165 -11.10 -0.42 -12.23
N LYS A 166 -11.35 -0.45 -13.53
CA LYS A 166 -12.12 0.55 -14.26
C LYS A 166 -13.57 0.12 -14.26
N LEU A 167 -14.44 1.00 -13.82
CA LEU A 167 -15.88 0.77 -13.75
C LEU A 167 -16.58 1.75 -14.71
N ALA A 168 -17.49 1.23 -15.52
CA ALA A 168 -18.36 2.03 -16.37
C ALA A 168 -19.82 1.89 -15.92
N PRO A 169 -20.58 2.99 -15.86
CA PRO A 169 -22.02 2.94 -15.66
C PRO A 169 -22.70 2.34 -16.88
N TYR A 170 -23.88 1.80 -16.68
CA TYR A 170 -24.77 1.47 -17.78
C TYR A 170 -25.29 2.77 -18.40
N ASP A 171 -25.35 2.82 -19.71
CA ASP A 171 -25.97 3.93 -20.43
C ASP A 171 -27.50 3.78 -20.37
N TYR A 172 -28.21 4.89 -20.21
CA TYR A 172 -29.67 4.90 -20.26
C TYR A 172 -30.14 5.23 -21.67
N ASP A 173 -30.80 4.27 -22.29
CA ASP A 173 -31.50 4.48 -23.57
C ASP A 173 -32.90 5.00 -23.29
N ALA A 174 -33.14 6.28 -23.61
CA ALA A 174 -34.42 6.96 -23.34
C ALA A 174 -35.53 6.50 -24.30
N GLU A 175 -35.19 5.99 -25.48
CA GLU A 175 -36.19 5.51 -26.47
C GLU A 175 -36.69 4.12 -26.06
N ALA A 176 -35.78 3.25 -25.64
CA ALA A 176 -36.11 1.91 -25.17
C ALA A 176 -36.55 1.89 -23.71
N MET A 177 -36.39 3.01 -22.95
CA MET A 177 -36.61 3.10 -21.49
C MET A 177 -35.90 2.00 -20.71
N CYS A 178 -34.65 1.68 -21.10
CA CYS A 178 -33.84 0.63 -20.48
C CYS A 178 -32.40 1.07 -20.26
N PHE A 179 -31.66 0.32 -19.45
CA PHE A 179 -30.24 0.51 -19.28
C PHE A 179 -29.48 -0.46 -20.18
N VAL A 180 -28.51 0.07 -20.89
CA VAL A 180 -27.66 -0.70 -21.81
C VAL A 180 -26.28 -0.83 -21.22
N THR A 181 -25.78 -2.05 -21.06
CA THR A 181 -24.41 -2.28 -20.62
C THR A 181 -23.43 -1.85 -21.71
N PRO A 182 -22.18 -1.52 -21.40
CA PRO A 182 -21.14 -1.28 -22.40
C PRO A 182 -20.91 -2.46 -23.37
N SER A 183 -21.32 -3.68 -23.01
CA SER A 183 -21.33 -4.85 -23.90
C SER A 183 -22.58 -4.97 -24.78
N GLY A 184 -23.58 -4.08 -24.60
CA GLY A 184 -24.81 -4.07 -25.37
C GLY A 184 -25.96 -4.89 -24.77
N ASP A 185 -25.80 -5.47 -23.58
CA ASP A 185 -26.88 -6.18 -22.89
C ASP A 185 -27.91 -5.20 -22.31
N ILE A 186 -29.18 -5.57 -22.33
CA ILE A 186 -30.29 -4.73 -21.87
C ILE A 186 -30.66 -5.10 -20.42
N GLY A 187 -30.84 -4.09 -19.57
CA GLY A 187 -31.28 -4.24 -18.18
C GLY A 187 -32.37 -3.24 -17.80
N SER A 188 -33.22 -3.60 -16.86
CA SER A 188 -34.28 -2.71 -16.33
C SER A 188 -33.78 -1.72 -15.29
N ASP A 189 -32.61 -1.98 -14.70
CA ASP A 189 -32.08 -1.24 -13.56
C ASP A 189 -30.75 -0.56 -13.87
N PRO A 190 -30.45 0.62 -13.27
CA PRO A 190 -29.15 1.23 -13.36
C PRO A 190 -28.09 0.31 -12.76
N GLY A 191 -26.92 0.27 -13.37
CA GLY A 191 -25.84 -0.59 -12.91
C GLY A 191 -24.47 -0.11 -13.35
N TRP A 192 -23.48 -0.90 -13.02
CA TRP A 192 -22.08 -0.68 -13.35
C TRP A 192 -21.46 -2.01 -13.75
N MET A 193 -20.52 -1.99 -14.65
CA MET A 193 -19.71 -3.14 -14.98
C MET A 193 -18.22 -2.83 -14.95
N THR A 194 -17.40 -3.87 -14.87
CA THR A 194 -15.97 -3.74 -15.03
C THR A 194 -15.59 -3.66 -16.49
N GLU A 195 -14.92 -2.57 -16.90
CA GLU A 195 -14.35 -2.44 -18.24
C GLU A 195 -12.92 -2.99 -18.34
N GLY A 196 -12.28 -3.29 -17.20
CA GLY A 196 -10.91 -3.79 -17.17
C GLY A 196 -10.14 -3.40 -15.93
N PHE A 197 -8.81 -3.60 -15.99
CA PHE A 197 -7.87 -3.35 -14.90
C PHE A 197 -6.70 -2.50 -15.40
N ASP A 198 -6.98 -1.35 -15.97
CA ASP A 198 -6.00 -0.45 -16.58
C ASP A 198 -6.02 0.97 -15.98
N GLN A 199 -6.85 1.20 -14.97
CA GLN A 199 -6.94 2.51 -14.33
C GLN A 199 -5.75 2.77 -13.42
N VAL A 200 -5.13 3.95 -13.57
CA VAL A 200 -4.10 4.44 -12.66
C VAL A 200 -4.75 5.32 -11.60
N THR A 201 -4.55 4.98 -10.33
CA THR A 201 -5.11 5.74 -9.20
C THR A 201 -4.09 5.97 -8.11
N VAL A 202 -4.04 7.19 -7.58
CA VAL A 202 -3.30 7.49 -6.34
C VAL A 202 -4.17 7.07 -5.17
N ASN A 203 -3.76 6.02 -4.47
CA ASN A 203 -4.59 5.44 -3.40
C ASN A 203 -4.00 5.58 -2.00
N ARG A 204 -2.83 6.20 -1.86
CA ARG A 204 -2.25 6.45 -0.53
C ARG A 204 -1.22 7.56 -0.56
N LEU A 205 -1.31 8.44 0.42
CA LEU A 205 -0.28 9.38 0.81
C LEU A 205 0.14 9.06 2.24
N ARG A 206 1.45 9.03 2.50
CA ARG A 206 2.02 8.69 3.81
C ARG A 206 3.07 9.69 4.21
N LEU A 207 2.99 10.20 5.44
CA LEU A 207 4.00 10.99 6.10
C LEU A 207 4.63 10.16 7.23
N SER A 208 5.95 10.21 7.37
CA SER A 208 6.69 9.39 8.32
C SER A 208 7.78 10.19 9.03
N PRO A 209 7.45 11.04 10.02
CA PRO A 209 8.44 11.60 10.91
C PRO A 209 8.99 10.54 11.85
N GLY A 210 10.27 10.63 12.20
CA GLY A 210 10.88 9.67 13.08
C GLY A 210 12.32 9.97 13.43
N VAL A 211 12.94 9.02 14.14
CA VAL A 211 14.32 9.09 14.54
C VAL A 211 14.98 7.71 14.39
N LYS A 212 16.19 7.72 13.89
CA LYS A 212 17.05 6.54 13.84
C LYS A 212 18.10 6.67 14.94
N TYR A 213 18.17 5.66 15.80
CA TYR A 213 19.19 5.52 16.83
C TYR A 213 20.24 4.50 16.41
N ARG A 214 21.48 4.93 16.25
CA ARG A 214 22.60 4.06 15.90
C ARG A 214 23.24 3.49 17.17
N ILE A 215 23.00 2.21 17.45
CA ILE A 215 23.57 1.51 18.61
C ILE A 215 25.05 1.21 18.36
N SER A 216 25.37 0.68 17.16
CA SER A 216 26.74 0.35 16.75
C SER A 216 26.89 0.50 15.22
N ARG A 217 28.05 0.10 14.68
CA ARG A 217 28.25 0.03 13.23
C ARG A 217 27.27 -0.94 12.53
N HIS A 218 26.89 -1.99 13.25
CA HIS A 218 26.06 -3.09 12.74
C HIS A 218 24.60 -3.02 13.18
N LYS A 219 24.25 -2.20 14.18
CA LYS A 219 22.93 -2.21 14.81
C LYS A 219 22.30 -0.83 14.83
N SER A 220 21.05 -0.75 14.40
CA SER A 220 20.26 0.48 14.52
C SER A 220 18.81 0.19 14.85
N LEU A 221 18.21 1.10 15.62
CA LEU A 221 16.77 1.17 15.87
C LEU A 221 16.21 2.37 15.10
N ARG A 222 15.02 2.24 14.59
CA ARG A 222 14.26 3.35 14.03
C ARG A 222 12.90 3.38 14.70
N PHE A 223 12.58 4.50 15.31
CA PHE A 223 11.26 4.80 15.80
C PHE A 223 10.63 5.86 14.93
N TYR A 224 9.41 5.64 14.45
CA TYR A 224 8.71 6.58 13.59
C TYR A 224 7.19 6.43 13.70
N VAL A 225 6.50 7.51 13.42
CA VAL A 225 5.04 7.51 13.31
C VAL A 225 4.70 7.53 11.83
N LEU A 226 3.72 6.73 11.42
CA LEU A 226 3.15 6.77 10.09
C LEU A 226 1.79 7.44 10.17
N ALA A 227 1.64 8.56 9.50
CA ALA A 227 0.33 9.13 9.20
C ALA A 227 -0.03 8.72 7.76
N ASP A 228 -0.99 7.84 7.63
CA ASP A 228 -1.48 7.32 6.36
C ASP A 228 -2.82 7.97 6.01
N TYR A 229 -2.89 8.64 4.87
CA TYR A 229 -4.12 8.95 4.18
C TYR A 229 -4.31 7.92 3.08
N ARG A 230 -5.42 7.17 3.14
CA ARG A 230 -5.80 6.18 2.13
C ARG A 230 -7.12 6.56 1.51
N TYR A 231 -7.19 6.36 0.21
CA TYR A 231 -8.44 6.42 -0.53
C TYR A 231 -8.81 4.97 -0.87
N ASP A 232 -9.83 4.46 -0.19
CA ASP A 232 -10.32 3.10 -0.41
C ASP A 232 -11.69 3.15 -1.05
N ARG A 233 -11.87 2.35 -2.10
CA ARG A 233 -13.14 2.22 -2.80
C ARG A 233 -13.84 0.97 -2.28
N LYS A 234 -14.97 1.15 -1.62
CA LYS A 234 -15.87 0.06 -1.25
C LYS A 234 -16.87 -0.15 -2.36
N ILE A 235 -16.98 -1.39 -2.77
CA ILE A 235 -17.90 -1.83 -3.81
C ILE A 235 -18.82 -2.87 -3.20
N ASP A 236 -20.10 -2.57 -3.16
CA ASP A 236 -21.14 -3.50 -2.73
C ASP A 236 -21.74 -4.18 -3.97
N ILE A 237 -21.81 -5.51 -3.94
CA ILE A 237 -22.34 -6.34 -5.02
C ILE A 237 -23.59 -7.07 -4.55
N SER A 238 -24.47 -7.43 -5.49
CA SER A 238 -25.63 -8.27 -5.23
C SER A 238 -25.22 -9.64 -4.69
N SER A 239 -26.13 -10.31 -3.99
CA SER A 239 -25.88 -11.61 -3.37
C SER A 239 -25.51 -12.71 -4.38
N ASP A 240 -25.93 -12.56 -5.63
CA ASP A 240 -25.57 -13.42 -6.75
C ASP A 240 -24.22 -13.08 -7.40
N GLY A 241 -23.58 -11.97 -6.97
CA GLY A 241 -22.29 -11.53 -7.49
C GLY A 241 -22.32 -10.91 -8.89
N THR A 242 -23.52 -10.75 -9.47
CA THR A 242 -23.67 -10.32 -10.88
C THR A 242 -23.83 -8.82 -11.07
N ARG A 243 -24.31 -8.10 -10.05
CA ARG A 243 -24.61 -6.68 -10.13
C ARG A 243 -23.90 -5.88 -9.05
N LEU A 244 -23.42 -4.72 -9.45
CA LEU A 244 -22.89 -3.72 -8.56
C LEU A 244 -24.03 -2.90 -7.94
N LYS A 245 -24.18 -2.90 -6.61
CA LYS A 245 -25.22 -2.14 -5.89
C LYS A 245 -24.79 -0.72 -5.61
N SER A 246 -23.56 -0.53 -5.15
CA SER A 246 -23.06 0.79 -4.82
C SER A 246 -21.55 0.88 -4.90
N ILE A 247 -21.05 2.09 -5.19
CA ILE A 247 -19.64 2.45 -5.11
C ILE A 247 -19.54 3.59 -4.10
N VAL A 248 -18.74 3.39 -3.06
CA VAL A 248 -18.47 4.43 -2.08
C VAL A 248 -16.97 4.59 -1.93
N ASP A 249 -16.49 5.80 -2.21
CA ASP A 249 -15.09 6.15 -2.02
C ASP A 249 -14.93 6.73 -0.61
N ILE A 250 -14.20 6.04 0.25
CA ILE A 250 -14.03 6.40 1.66
C ILE A 250 -12.58 6.82 1.92
N PRO A 251 -12.35 8.08 2.34
CA PRO A 251 -11.07 8.46 2.88
C PRO A 251 -10.84 7.80 4.23
N GLU A 252 -9.72 7.12 4.40
CA GLU A 252 -9.31 6.52 5.67
C GLU A 252 -8.04 7.19 6.19
N TYR A 253 -8.01 7.51 7.47
CA TYR A 253 -6.86 8.07 8.16
C TYR A 253 -6.34 7.07 9.18
N ASP A 254 -5.08 6.63 9.02
CA ASP A 254 -4.45 5.74 9.97
C ASP A 254 -3.23 6.40 10.59
N ILE A 255 -3.06 6.21 11.90
CA ILE A 255 -1.85 6.56 12.60
C ILE A 255 -1.21 5.26 13.12
N SER A 256 0.06 5.04 12.79
CA SER A 256 0.79 3.85 13.26
C SER A 256 2.07 4.25 13.96
N SER A 257 2.27 3.73 15.17
CA SER A 257 3.56 3.76 15.84
C SER A 257 4.42 2.59 15.36
N CYS A 258 5.66 2.88 14.96
CA CYS A 258 6.51 1.90 14.30
C CYS A 258 7.87 1.82 14.98
N LEU A 259 8.30 0.60 15.30
CA LEU A 259 9.64 0.30 15.76
C LEU A 259 10.29 -0.66 14.76
N ALA A 260 11.46 -0.30 14.26
CA ALA A 260 12.22 -1.12 13.34
C ALA A 260 13.64 -1.34 13.87
N TYR A 261 14.06 -2.59 13.93
CA TYR A 261 15.44 -2.97 14.24
C TYR A 261 16.12 -3.45 12.96
N VAL A 262 17.33 -2.96 12.71
CA VAL A 262 18.15 -3.36 11.56
C VAL A 262 19.51 -3.84 12.05
N TYR A 263 19.89 -5.02 11.56
CA TYR A 263 21.19 -5.64 11.82
C TYR A 263 21.96 -5.83 10.51
N HIS A 264 23.20 -5.38 10.44
CA HIS A 264 24.12 -5.53 9.32
C HIS A 264 25.28 -6.44 9.73
N PHE A 265 25.51 -7.50 8.97
CA PHE A 265 26.66 -8.41 9.12
C PHE A 265 27.84 -7.93 8.30
#